data_4326267dccd398a577cde1af837b962b
#
_entry.id   4326267dccd398a577cde1af837b962b
#
_cell.length_a   1.000
_cell.length_b   1.000
_cell.length_c   1.000
_cell.angle_alpha   90.00
_cell.angle_beta   90.00
_cell.angle_gamma   90.00
#
_symmetry.space_group_name_H-M   'P 1'
#
loop_
_entity.id
_entity.type
_entity.pdbx_description
1 polymer ?
#
loop_
_entity_poly.entity_id
_entity_poly.type
_entity_poly.pdbx_seq_one_letter_code
_entity_poly.pdbx_strand_id
1 'polypeptide(L)'
;MGKNVFLNKITVLAIFSFLAITGITFFKSALELEDAEQAYYSQWLRWGYDDQPPLYTWLQYGFNSIFGVSKISFSILRGLLFASTLLLMYRFSKFRIQNENQSKLAVLALALVPVFIDFTFRRLSHTSLLCLCIVASYYSLQLLVERKSVLNYLFLGLIVGVGLLSKYNYAFFLVTFALVALWDKELRAIVFNTKILVSIFVSVLLIAPHVYWLLGPDEFQTFLTSSVEEKIGMEDSESVFSLLPILIYLKGLFALLFPILVVIGIGYFLKNVSFNRLKINWFMKMFFTQLLVLGVFFFIFKSQKVETRWLLPLFIPFVVLLIETVNFKNNSKLVAVGYWVFIAVIAVQTIRTPIEKVLNIPSSVHFGFEPVASKLQQNYDEYQWVLPNVTYAGNVRLLHPDRIILSADDYSLTALKIKHKREIEITINPLVVKQTTAIDSLIVFGKDMENLYFYKN
;
A
#
# COMPACT_ATOMS: atom_id res chain seq x y z
N MET A 1 -8.29 -37.40 21.13
CA MET A 1 -9.40 -36.45 20.92
C MET A 1 -9.06 -35.54 19.74
N GLY A 2 -9.58 -35.89 18.54
CA GLY A 2 -9.35 -35.10 17.32
C GLY A 2 -10.08 -33.77 17.44
N LYS A 3 -9.33 -32.69 17.56
CA LYS A 3 -9.89 -31.35 17.30
C LYS A 3 -10.19 -31.32 15.80
N ASN A 4 -11.48 -31.45 15.45
CA ASN A 4 -11.94 -31.07 14.12
C ASN A 4 -11.44 -29.63 13.86
N VAL A 5 -10.46 -29.49 12.98
CA VAL A 5 -9.97 -28.20 12.50
C VAL A 5 -11.03 -27.67 11.53
N PHE A 6 -12.18 -27.28 12.06
CA PHE A 6 -13.08 -26.42 11.30
C PHE A 6 -12.33 -25.11 11.03
N LEU A 7 -11.95 -24.88 9.79
CA LEU A 7 -11.38 -23.62 9.34
C LEU A 7 -12.24 -22.47 9.88
N ASN A 8 -11.64 -21.58 10.64
CA ASN A 8 -12.35 -20.39 11.15
C ASN A 8 -12.92 -19.63 9.95
N LYS A 9 -14.17 -19.17 10.07
CA LYS A 9 -14.85 -18.41 9.00
C LYS A 9 -14.04 -17.21 8.48
N ILE A 10 -13.23 -16.54 9.33
CA ILE A 10 -12.30 -15.48 8.87
C ILE A 10 -11.20 -16.07 7.99
N THR A 11 -10.69 -17.26 8.29
CA THR A 11 -9.71 -17.94 7.43
C THR A 11 -10.32 -18.29 6.07
N VAL A 12 -11.56 -18.79 6.04
CA VAL A 12 -12.28 -19.04 4.79
C VAL A 12 -12.45 -17.74 3.98
N LEU A 13 -12.82 -16.64 4.65
CA LEU A 13 -12.95 -15.33 4.02
C LEU A 13 -11.62 -14.82 3.45
N ALA A 14 -10.52 -15.00 4.18
CA ALA A 14 -9.19 -14.64 3.72
C ALA A 14 -8.77 -15.43 2.47
N ILE A 15 -9.01 -16.75 2.47
CA ILE A 15 -8.76 -17.61 1.29
C ILE A 15 -9.65 -17.20 0.12
N PHE A 16 -10.93 -16.95 0.35
CA PHE A 16 -11.86 -16.47 -0.68
C PHE A 16 -11.38 -15.16 -1.29
N SER A 17 -10.96 -14.19 -0.45
CA SER A 17 -10.43 -12.91 -0.91
C SER A 17 -9.15 -13.08 -1.72
N PHE A 18 -8.24 -13.95 -1.29
CA PHE A 18 -7.03 -14.31 -2.04
C PHE A 18 -7.37 -14.84 -3.43
N LEU A 19 -8.29 -15.81 -3.50
CA LEU A 19 -8.71 -16.41 -4.77
C LEU A 19 -9.41 -15.39 -5.69
N ALA A 20 -10.22 -14.50 -5.11
CA ALA A 20 -10.89 -13.43 -5.86
C ALA A 20 -9.89 -12.42 -6.46
N ILE A 21 -8.90 -11.96 -5.65
CA ILE A 21 -7.84 -11.04 -6.11
C ILE A 21 -6.99 -11.70 -7.21
N THR A 22 -6.67 -12.98 -7.05
CA THR A 22 -5.91 -13.72 -8.07
C THR A 22 -6.75 -13.96 -9.31
N GLY A 23 -8.03 -14.32 -9.15
CA GLY A 23 -8.94 -14.61 -10.25
C GLY A 23 -9.27 -13.43 -11.16
N ILE A 24 -9.35 -12.19 -10.60
CA ILE A 24 -9.62 -10.98 -11.41
C ILE A 24 -8.54 -10.74 -12.48
N THR A 25 -7.35 -11.27 -12.29
CA THR A 25 -6.22 -11.16 -13.21
C THR A 25 -6.52 -11.69 -14.61
N PHE A 26 -7.35 -12.72 -14.72
CA PHE A 26 -7.70 -13.30 -16.01
C PHE A 26 -8.54 -12.37 -16.89
N PHE A 27 -9.17 -11.37 -16.28
CA PHE A 27 -10.01 -10.39 -16.97
C PHE A 27 -9.28 -9.06 -17.29
N LYS A 28 -8.10 -8.83 -16.72
CA LYS A 28 -7.28 -7.63 -16.98
C LYS A 28 -6.50 -7.79 -18.28
N SER A 29 -6.50 -6.77 -19.15
CA SER A 29 -5.59 -6.70 -20.29
C SER A 29 -4.23 -6.11 -19.91
N ALA A 30 -4.21 -5.11 -19.02
CA ALA A 30 -3.01 -4.40 -18.58
C ALA A 30 -2.85 -4.40 -17.06
N LEU A 31 -1.66 -4.05 -16.61
CA LEU A 31 -1.36 -3.72 -15.22
C LEU A 31 -1.72 -2.25 -14.93
N GLU A 32 -2.31 -2.00 -13.78
CA GLU A 32 -2.53 -0.64 -13.30
C GLU A 32 -1.25 -0.06 -12.69
N LEU A 33 -1.22 1.26 -12.52
CA LEU A 33 -0.07 2.08 -12.15
C LEU A 33 0.97 1.39 -11.26
N GLU A 34 0.64 1.08 -10.00
CA GLU A 34 1.62 0.50 -9.06
C GLU A 34 2.05 -0.94 -9.44
N ASP A 35 1.20 -1.73 -10.12
CA ASP A 35 1.60 -3.04 -10.61
C ASP A 35 2.54 -2.93 -11.81
N ALA A 36 2.27 -2.00 -12.72
CA ALA A 36 3.14 -1.73 -13.86
C ALA A 36 4.48 -1.18 -13.40
N GLU A 37 4.48 -0.27 -12.42
CA GLU A 37 5.68 0.21 -11.75
C GLU A 37 6.50 -0.96 -11.18
N GLN A 38 5.85 -1.89 -10.48
CA GLN A 38 6.53 -3.08 -9.96
C GLN A 38 6.96 -4.05 -11.06
N ALA A 39 6.22 -4.14 -12.17
CA ALA A 39 6.67 -4.89 -13.33
C ALA A 39 7.95 -4.30 -13.90
N TYR A 40 8.09 -2.98 -13.90
CA TYR A 40 9.28 -2.28 -14.33
C TYR A 40 10.45 -2.47 -13.36
N TYR A 41 10.30 -2.07 -12.09
CA TYR A 41 11.41 -2.09 -11.12
C TYR A 41 11.90 -3.49 -10.76
N SER A 42 11.05 -4.50 -10.77
CA SER A 42 11.44 -5.89 -10.51
C SER A 42 12.29 -6.54 -11.62
N GLN A 43 12.81 -5.77 -12.58
CA GLN A 43 13.86 -6.23 -13.49
C GLN A 43 15.19 -6.40 -12.75
N TRP A 44 15.41 -5.64 -11.69
CA TRP A 44 16.68 -5.63 -10.96
C TRP A 44 16.46 -5.78 -9.47
N LEU A 45 17.41 -6.38 -8.81
CA LEU A 45 17.48 -6.41 -7.36
C LEU A 45 18.46 -5.31 -6.90
N ARG A 46 17.91 -4.18 -6.44
CA ARG A 46 18.66 -2.99 -6.01
C ARG A 46 18.37 -2.67 -4.55
N TRP A 47 19.24 -1.90 -3.90
CA TRP A 47 19.05 -1.44 -2.52
C TRP A 47 18.02 -0.32 -2.37
N GLY A 48 17.65 0.32 -3.47
CA GLY A 48 16.60 1.34 -3.52
C GLY A 48 16.07 1.50 -4.95
N TYR A 49 14.92 2.07 -5.06
CA TYR A 49 14.24 2.34 -6.32
C TYR A 49 13.55 3.67 -6.19
N ASP A 50 13.55 4.48 -7.22
CA ASP A 50 12.82 5.72 -7.31
C ASP A 50 12.48 6.32 -5.91
N ASP A 51 11.23 6.63 -5.64
CA ASP A 51 10.76 7.28 -4.42
C ASP A 51 10.20 6.32 -3.34
N GLN A 52 10.37 5.00 -3.50
CA GLN A 52 9.85 3.99 -2.57
C GLN A 52 10.96 3.11 -1.99
N PRO A 53 10.81 2.66 -0.73
CA PRO A 53 11.69 1.65 -0.16
C PRO A 53 11.58 0.30 -0.90
N PRO A 54 12.64 -0.53 -0.88
CA PRO A 54 12.80 -1.63 -1.83
C PRO A 54 12.01 -2.90 -1.55
N LEU A 55 11.44 -3.09 -0.36
CA LEU A 55 10.97 -4.42 0.08
C LEU A 55 9.87 -5.01 -0.80
N TYR A 56 8.89 -4.18 -1.23
CA TYR A 56 7.83 -4.72 -2.09
C TYR A 56 8.39 -5.19 -3.43
N THR A 57 9.31 -4.43 -4.01
CA THR A 57 9.98 -4.79 -5.27
C THR A 57 10.83 -6.04 -5.11
N TRP A 58 11.52 -6.24 -3.98
CA TRP A 58 12.25 -7.48 -3.69
C TRP A 58 11.32 -8.70 -3.61
N LEU A 59 10.17 -8.54 -2.94
CA LEU A 59 9.16 -9.59 -2.89
C LEU A 59 8.64 -9.90 -4.30
N GLN A 60 8.33 -8.87 -5.08
CA GLN A 60 7.85 -9.05 -6.45
C GLN A 60 8.89 -9.69 -7.36
N TYR A 61 10.17 -9.31 -7.21
CA TYR A 61 11.28 -9.96 -7.90
C TYR A 61 11.32 -11.48 -7.60
N GLY A 62 11.20 -11.84 -6.31
CA GLY A 62 11.14 -13.24 -5.90
C GLY A 62 9.92 -13.98 -6.47
N PHE A 63 8.73 -13.35 -6.47
CA PHE A 63 7.53 -13.93 -7.07
C PHE A 63 7.66 -14.09 -8.59
N ASN A 64 8.25 -13.10 -9.27
CA ASN A 64 8.51 -13.18 -10.72
C ASN A 64 9.51 -14.29 -11.07
N SER A 65 10.47 -14.60 -10.19
CA SER A 65 11.40 -15.73 -10.38
C SER A 65 10.71 -17.08 -10.32
N ILE A 66 9.56 -17.17 -9.62
CA ILE A 66 8.81 -18.43 -9.45
C ILE A 66 7.69 -18.55 -10.50
N PHE A 67 6.93 -17.46 -10.73
CA PHE A 67 5.70 -17.46 -11.55
C PHE A 67 5.88 -16.75 -12.89
N GLY A 68 7.10 -16.33 -13.23
CA GLY A 68 7.38 -15.47 -14.38
C GLY A 68 6.86 -14.04 -14.18
N VAL A 69 7.27 -13.14 -15.06
CA VAL A 69 6.72 -11.77 -15.12
C VAL A 69 5.33 -11.85 -15.74
N SER A 70 4.32 -11.95 -14.90
CA SER A 70 2.95 -12.21 -15.32
C SER A 70 1.94 -11.51 -14.41
N LYS A 71 0.76 -11.20 -14.92
CA LYS A 71 -0.34 -10.62 -14.15
C LYS A 71 -0.69 -11.48 -12.90
N ILE A 72 -0.51 -12.81 -13.02
CA ILE A 72 -0.73 -13.76 -11.92
C ILE A 72 0.28 -13.53 -10.79
N SER A 73 1.57 -13.35 -11.12
CA SER A 73 2.63 -13.10 -10.13
C SER A 73 2.29 -11.90 -9.23
N PHE A 74 1.88 -10.77 -9.82
CA PHE A 74 1.48 -9.56 -9.08
C PHE A 74 0.25 -9.78 -8.22
N SER A 75 -0.74 -10.50 -8.74
CA SER A 75 -1.99 -10.75 -8.02
C SER A 75 -1.84 -11.72 -6.86
N ILE A 76 -0.98 -12.74 -6.99
CA ILE A 76 -0.69 -13.69 -5.88
C ILE A 76 -0.07 -12.94 -4.70
N LEU A 77 0.96 -12.12 -4.93
CA LEU A 77 1.59 -11.35 -3.85
C LEU A 77 0.57 -10.44 -3.16
N ARG A 78 -0.21 -9.68 -3.95
CA ARG A 78 -1.26 -8.81 -3.41
C ARG A 78 -2.32 -9.58 -2.62
N GLY A 79 -2.80 -10.69 -3.15
CA GLY A 79 -3.78 -11.55 -2.50
C GLY A 79 -3.26 -12.11 -1.17
N LEU A 80 -1.98 -12.52 -1.11
CA LEU A 80 -1.34 -12.98 0.12
C LEU A 80 -1.24 -11.86 1.16
N LEU A 81 -0.85 -10.64 0.77
CA LEU A 81 -0.78 -9.50 1.68
C LEU A 81 -2.16 -9.14 2.24
N PHE A 82 -3.20 -9.14 1.38
CA PHE A 82 -4.57 -8.89 1.80
C PHE A 82 -5.07 -9.94 2.79
N ALA A 83 -4.95 -11.23 2.45
CA ALA A 83 -5.37 -12.34 3.29
C ALA A 83 -4.62 -12.34 4.64
N SER A 84 -3.30 -12.09 4.62
CA SER A 84 -2.47 -12.00 5.82
C SER A 84 -2.89 -10.83 6.71
N THR A 85 -3.26 -9.69 6.12
CA THR A 85 -3.77 -8.54 6.88
C THR A 85 -5.08 -8.89 7.59
N LEU A 86 -6.03 -9.56 6.92
CA LEU A 86 -7.29 -10.02 7.55
C LEU A 86 -7.03 -10.98 8.72
N LEU A 87 -6.15 -11.97 8.51
CA LEU A 87 -5.82 -12.97 9.53
C LEU A 87 -5.12 -12.35 10.74
N LEU A 88 -4.18 -11.46 10.49
CA LEU A 88 -3.44 -10.80 11.57
C LEU A 88 -4.32 -9.80 12.31
N MET A 89 -5.19 -9.07 11.60
CA MET A 89 -6.18 -8.19 12.19
C MET A 89 -7.15 -8.96 13.11
N TYR A 90 -7.56 -10.17 12.70
CA TYR A 90 -8.37 -11.05 13.55
C TYR A 90 -7.60 -11.50 14.80
N ARG A 91 -6.33 -11.88 14.68
CA ARG A 91 -5.50 -12.24 15.83
C ARG A 91 -5.34 -11.05 16.78
N PHE A 92 -5.04 -9.88 16.26
CA PHE A 92 -4.93 -8.65 17.06
C PHE A 92 -6.25 -8.29 17.76
N SER A 93 -7.37 -8.37 17.04
CA SER A 93 -8.69 -8.07 17.63
C SER A 93 -9.05 -9.04 18.76
N LYS A 94 -8.68 -10.31 18.67
CA LYS A 94 -8.90 -11.31 19.75
C LYS A 94 -8.10 -11.02 21.03
N PHE A 95 -6.94 -10.37 20.92
CA PHE A 95 -6.21 -9.92 22.10
C PHE A 95 -6.89 -8.73 22.78
N ARG A 96 -7.53 -7.88 21.97
CA ARG A 96 -8.16 -6.66 22.46
C ARG A 96 -9.60 -6.89 22.95
N ILE A 97 -10.35 -7.73 22.27
CA ILE A 97 -11.78 -7.91 22.45
C ILE A 97 -12.03 -9.35 22.91
N GLN A 98 -12.57 -9.52 24.15
CA GLN A 98 -12.83 -10.85 24.71
C GLN A 98 -13.97 -11.60 23.97
N ASN A 99 -14.94 -10.86 23.46
CA ASN A 99 -16.08 -11.44 22.73
C ASN A 99 -15.64 -11.81 21.30
N GLU A 100 -15.65 -13.10 21.00
CA GLU A 100 -15.20 -13.62 19.70
C GLU A 100 -16.02 -13.08 18.50
N ASN A 101 -17.34 -12.92 18.65
CA ASN A 101 -18.17 -12.36 17.59
C ASN A 101 -17.82 -10.89 17.33
N GLN A 102 -17.56 -10.14 18.38
CA GLN A 102 -17.14 -8.75 18.28
C GLN A 102 -15.73 -8.63 17.66
N SER A 103 -14.81 -9.55 17.98
CA SER A 103 -13.51 -9.64 17.30
C SER A 103 -13.67 -9.93 15.80
N LYS A 104 -14.62 -10.78 15.40
CA LYS A 104 -14.95 -11.01 13.98
C LYS A 104 -15.51 -9.74 13.34
N LEU A 105 -16.41 -9.01 14.02
CA LEU A 105 -16.94 -7.74 13.51
C LEU A 105 -15.86 -6.71 13.21
N ALA A 106 -14.80 -6.65 14.02
CA ALA A 106 -13.66 -5.75 13.76
C ALA A 106 -12.98 -6.04 12.42
N VAL A 107 -12.86 -7.30 12.03
CA VAL A 107 -12.33 -7.68 10.70
C VAL A 107 -13.35 -7.42 9.60
N LEU A 108 -14.61 -7.79 9.82
CA LEU A 108 -15.67 -7.63 8.83
C LEU A 108 -15.97 -6.15 8.54
N ALA A 109 -15.76 -5.26 9.52
CA ALA A 109 -15.87 -3.82 9.33
C ALA A 109 -14.87 -3.25 8.32
N LEU A 110 -13.79 -3.97 7.98
CA LEU A 110 -12.87 -3.57 6.91
C LEU A 110 -13.56 -3.52 5.54
N ALA A 111 -14.66 -4.26 5.33
CA ALA A 111 -15.48 -4.12 4.13
C ALA A 111 -16.12 -2.73 3.99
N LEU A 112 -16.24 -2.01 5.10
CA LEU A 112 -16.77 -0.65 5.16
C LEU A 112 -15.67 0.43 5.03
N VAL A 113 -14.42 0.05 4.76
CA VAL A 113 -13.31 0.94 4.47
C VAL A 113 -13.09 0.94 2.96
N PRO A 114 -13.68 1.88 2.18
CA PRO A 114 -13.69 1.80 0.72
C PRO A 114 -12.29 1.74 0.12
N VAL A 115 -11.37 2.56 0.65
CA VAL A 115 -9.98 2.61 0.18
C VAL A 115 -9.26 1.29 0.42
N PHE A 116 -9.51 0.61 1.54
CA PHE A 116 -8.91 -0.70 1.81
C PHE A 116 -9.35 -1.73 0.77
N ILE A 117 -10.65 -1.78 0.48
CA ILE A 117 -11.19 -2.76 -0.46
C ILE A 117 -10.84 -2.41 -1.91
N ASP A 118 -11.22 -1.22 -2.39
CA ASP A 118 -11.07 -0.86 -3.81
C ASP A 118 -9.60 -0.83 -4.24
N PHE A 119 -8.79 -0.08 -3.52
CA PHE A 119 -7.39 0.11 -3.92
C PHE A 119 -6.52 -1.14 -3.67
N THR A 120 -6.66 -1.81 -2.52
CA THR A 120 -5.87 -3.02 -2.23
C THR A 120 -6.23 -4.15 -3.18
N PHE A 121 -7.48 -4.19 -3.65
CA PHE A 121 -7.93 -5.20 -4.61
C PHE A 121 -7.33 -5.01 -6.01
N ARG A 122 -7.10 -3.76 -6.42
CA ARG A 122 -6.78 -3.44 -7.82
C ARG A 122 -5.38 -2.88 -8.04
N ARG A 123 -4.85 -2.04 -7.15
CA ARG A 123 -3.74 -1.13 -7.48
C ARG A 123 -2.64 -1.00 -6.44
N LEU A 124 -2.94 -1.13 -5.13
CA LEU A 124 -1.96 -0.79 -4.12
C LEU A 124 -0.98 -1.92 -3.88
N SER A 125 0.29 -1.65 -4.09
CA SER A 125 1.42 -2.53 -3.82
C SER A 125 2.06 -2.23 -2.46
N HIS A 126 2.88 -1.21 -2.37
CA HIS A 126 3.57 -0.78 -1.13
C HIS A 126 2.61 -0.48 0.01
N THR A 127 1.45 0.12 -0.27
CA THR A 127 0.44 0.43 0.76
C THR A 127 -0.19 -0.83 1.35
N SER A 128 -0.40 -1.89 0.55
CA SER A 128 -0.90 -3.18 1.03
C SER A 128 0.10 -3.85 1.97
N LEU A 129 1.39 -3.81 1.63
CA LEU A 129 2.46 -4.31 2.49
C LEU A 129 2.54 -3.50 3.79
N LEU A 130 2.44 -2.16 3.70
CA LEU A 130 2.44 -1.29 4.87
C LEU A 130 1.25 -1.55 5.79
N CYS A 131 0.04 -1.83 5.25
CA CYS A 131 -1.11 -2.22 6.07
C CYS A 131 -0.81 -3.46 6.92
N LEU A 132 -0.20 -4.49 6.32
CA LEU A 132 0.21 -5.69 7.03
C LEU A 132 1.26 -5.37 8.11
N CYS A 133 2.28 -4.55 7.78
CA CYS A 133 3.34 -4.16 8.71
C CYS A 133 2.82 -3.37 9.91
N ILE A 134 1.90 -2.44 9.70
CA ILE A 134 1.31 -1.64 10.78
C ILE A 134 0.45 -2.53 11.70
N VAL A 135 -0.40 -3.40 11.14
CA VAL A 135 -1.17 -4.36 11.96
C VAL A 135 -0.23 -5.29 12.74
N ALA A 136 0.85 -5.76 12.11
CA ALA A 136 1.88 -6.59 12.75
C ALA A 136 2.59 -5.84 13.89
N SER A 137 2.82 -4.53 13.72
CA SER A 137 3.43 -3.68 14.75
C SER A 137 2.55 -3.59 15.99
N TYR A 138 1.26 -3.29 15.82
CA TYR A 138 0.31 -3.26 16.94
C TYR A 138 0.16 -4.63 17.63
N TYR A 139 0.14 -5.71 16.83
CA TYR A 139 0.13 -7.07 17.36
C TYR A 139 1.41 -7.38 18.16
N SER A 140 2.58 -6.97 17.65
CA SER A 140 3.87 -7.12 18.34
C SER A 140 3.93 -6.34 19.65
N LEU A 141 3.43 -5.09 19.66
CA LEU A 141 3.32 -4.30 20.87
C LEU A 141 2.42 -4.98 21.91
N GLN A 142 1.29 -5.53 21.49
CA GLN A 142 0.40 -6.28 22.38
C GLN A 142 1.10 -7.50 22.99
N LEU A 143 1.85 -8.27 22.19
CA LEU A 143 2.64 -9.40 22.69
C LEU A 143 3.69 -8.96 23.74
N LEU A 144 4.31 -7.80 23.53
CA LEU A 144 5.31 -7.24 24.45
C LEU A 144 4.69 -6.68 25.73
N VAL A 145 3.48 -6.11 25.65
CA VAL A 145 2.71 -5.72 26.84
C VAL A 145 2.44 -6.94 27.71
N GLU A 146 2.06 -8.06 27.13
CA GLU A 146 1.81 -9.31 27.86
C GLU A 146 3.09 -9.98 28.34
N ARG A 147 4.08 -10.10 27.47
CA ARG A 147 5.34 -10.80 27.80
C ARG A 147 6.55 -10.18 27.11
N LYS A 148 7.44 -9.59 27.90
CA LYS A 148 8.71 -8.99 27.45
C LYS A 148 9.80 -10.06 27.25
N SER A 149 9.56 -11.01 26.32
CA SER A 149 10.54 -12.04 25.94
C SER A 149 11.49 -11.55 24.85
N VAL A 150 12.69 -12.12 24.77
CA VAL A 150 13.67 -11.83 23.70
C VAL A 150 13.05 -12.09 22.32
N LEU A 151 12.26 -13.18 22.18
CA LEU A 151 11.59 -13.53 20.93
C LEU A 151 10.60 -12.44 20.47
N ASN A 152 9.84 -11.85 21.41
CA ASN A 152 8.91 -10.77 21.08
C ASN A 152 9.66 -9.49 20.69
N TYR A 153 10.83 -9.20 21.27
CA TYR A 153 11.68 -8.10 20.84
C TYR A 153 12.33 -8.37 19.49
N LEU A 154 12.77 -9.60 19.21
CA LEU A 154 13.23 -10.00 17.89
C LEU A 154 12.14 -9.79 16.85
N PHE A 155 10.92 -10.23 17.15
CA PHE A 155 9.76 -10.03 16.26
C PHE A 155 9.45 -8.54 16.03
N LEU A 156 9.49 -7.71 17.09
CA LEU A 156 9.34 -6.25 16.94
C LEU A 156 10.42 -5.69 16.01
N GLY A 157 11.69 -6.07 16.20
CA GLY A 157 12.80 -5.61 15.37
C GLY A 157 12.63 -5.99 13.88
N LEU A 158 12.22 -7.23 13.61
CA LEU A 158 11.88 -7.68 12.26
C LEU A 158 10.78 -6.84 11.64
N ILE A 159 9.67 -6.63 12.37
CA ILE A 159 8.54 -5.84 11.87
C ILE A 159 8.90 -4.37 11.66
N VAL A 160 9.72 -3.78 12.53
CA VAL A 160 10.18 -2.40 12.35
C VAL A 160 11.06 -2.27 11.10
N GLY A 161 12.03 -3.18 10.90
CA GLY A 161 12.88 -3.18 9.71
C GLY A 161 12.08 -3.38 8.43
N VAL A 162 11.20 -4.39 8.40
CA VAL A 162 10.29 -4.67 7.28
C VAL A 162 9.33 -3.50 7.03
N GLY A 163 8.80 -2.89 8.08
CA GLY A 163 7.91 -1.72 8.00
C GLY A 163 8.58 -0.51 7.34
N LEU A 164 9.80 -0.17 7.76
CA LEU A 164 10.58 0.93 7.16
C LEU A 164 10.95 0.64 5.70
N LEU A 165 11.25 -0.62 5.38
CA LEU A 165 11.53 -1.03 4.01
C LEU A 165 10.27 -1.19 3.14
N SER A 166 9.07 -1.13 3.73
CA SER A 166 7.80 -1.25 2.98
C SER A 166 7.33 0.10 2.41
N LYS A 167 7.38 1.15 3.22
CA LYS A 167 7.01 2.52 2.83
C LYS A 167 7.47 3.52 3.88
N TYR A 168 7.97 4.70 3.45
CA TYR A 168 8.47 5.73 4.37
C TYR A 168 7.42 6.22 5.38
N ASN A 169 6.13 6.15 5.05
CA ASN A 169 5.04 6.50 5.97
C ASN A 169 5.03 5.66 7.26
N TYR A 170 5.74 4.54 7.31
CA TYR A 170 5.92 3.76 8.54
C TYR A 170 6.60 4.57 9.65
N ALA A 171 7.40 5.56 9.30
CA ALA A 171 8.04 6.46 10.26
C ALA A 171 7.03 7.17 11.18
N PHE A 172 5.84 7.52 10.68
CA PHE A 172 4.79 8.12 11.51
C PHE A 172 4.31 7.20 12.63
N PHE A 173 4.26 5.88 12.39
CA PHE A 173 3.98 4.91 13.44
C PHE A 173 5.09 4.93 14.50
N LEU A 174 6.37 4.95 14.10
CA LEU A 174 7.50 4.97 15.04
C LEU A 174 7.55 6.25 15.86
N VAL A 175 7.32 7.41 15.23
CA VAL A 175 7.22 8.70 15.95
C VAL A 175 6.08 8.65 16.96
N THR A 176 4.91 8.16 16.54
CA THR A 176 3.75 8.01 17.44
C THR A 176 4.07 7.07 18.61
N PHE A 177 4.66 5.91 18.33
CA PHE A 177 5.06 4.94 19.36
C PHE A 177 6.06 5.54 20.35
N ALA A 178 7.10 6.23 19.86
CA ALA A 178 8.10 6.88 20.70
C ALA A 178 7.46 7.94 21.60
N LEU A 179 6.62 8.82 21.05
CA LEU A 179 5.93 9.85 21.82
C LEU A 179 5.02 9.24 22.89
N VAL A 180 4.21 8.24 22.56
CA VAL A 180 3.33 7.60 23.56
C VAL A 180 4.13 6.88 24.64
N ALA A 181 5.27 6.26 24.30
CA ALA A 181 6.15 5.62 25.27
C ALA A 181 6.72 6.58 26.33
N LEU A 182 6.76 7.90 26.07
CA LEU A 182 7.21 8.87 27.08
C LEU A 182 6.23 9.00 28.25
N TRP A 183 4.94 8.76 28.06
CA TRP A 183 3.91 8.97 29.10
C TRP A 183 2.99 7.78 29.37
N ASP A 184 3.03 6.74 28.52
CA ASP A 184 2.32 5.48 28.78
C ASP A 184 3.22 4.49 29.50
N LYS A 185 2.76 3.93 30.62
CA LYS A 185 3.57 3.04 31.48
C LYS A 185 3.89 1.71 30.80
N GLU A 186 2.96 1.14 30.01
CA GLU A 186 3.12 -0.16 29.35
C GLU A 186 4.14 -0.05 28.22
N LEU A 187 3.98 0.94 27.34
CA LEU A 187 4.91 1.18 26.23
C LEU A 187 6.28 1.66 26.72
N ARG A 188 6.31 2.51 27.76
CA ARG A 188 7.56 2.91 28.42
C ARG A 188 8.35 1.69 28.91
N ALA A 189 7.68 0.74 29.57
CA ALA A 189 8.31 -0.47 30.05
C ALA A 189 8.79 -1.42 28.95
N ILE A 190 8.36 -1.23 27.69
CA ILE A 190 8.92 -1.90 26.51
C ILE A 190 10.20 -1.19 26.06
N VAL A 191 10.12 0.13 25.87
CA VAL A 191 11.24 0.93 25.32
C VAL A 191 12.44 0.96 26.25
N PHE A 192 12.22 1.08 27.57
CA PHE A 192 13.31 1.13 28.56
C PHE A 192 13.76 -0.25 29.08
N ASN A 193 13.36 -1.33 28.41
CA ASN A 193 13.89 -2.67 28.68
C ASN A 193 15.16 -2.89 27.83
N THR A 194 16.23 -3.43 28.42
CA THR A 194 17.49 -3.68 27.72
C THR A 194 17.33 -4.56 26.49
N LYS A 195 16.32 -5.46 26.45
CA LYS A 195 16.02 -6.30 25.30
C LYS A 195 15.56 -5.50 24.05
N ILE A 196 15.21 -4.22 24.19
CA ILE A 196 14.93 -3.34 23.05
C ILE A 196 16.13 -3.23 22.10
N LEU A 197 17.35 -3.39 22.63
CA LEU A 197 18.57 -3.42 21.83
C LEU A 197 18.55 -4.52 20.76
N VAL A 198 17.88 -5.66 21.04
CA VAL A 198 17.68 -6.73 20.05
C VAL A 198 16.79 -6.22 18.91
N SER A 199 15.70 -5.51 19.22
CA SER A 199 14.84 -4.93 18.19
C SER A 199 15.59 -3.89 17.36
N ILE A 200 16.33 -3.00 17.99
CA ILE A 200 17.12 -1.97 17.32
C ILE A 200 18.17 -2.62 16.40
N PHE A 201 18.95 -3.57 16.94
CA PHE A 201 19.97 -4.25 16.15
C PHE A 201 19.41 -4.93 14.90
N VAL A 202 18.31 -5.69 15.06
CA VAL A 202 17.69 -6.40 13.94
C VAL A 202 17.11 -5.42 12.91
N SER A 203 16.42 -4.36 13.36
CA SER A 203 15.87 -3.38 12.42
C SER A 203 16.96 -2.63 11.68
N VAL A 204 18.04 -2.20 12.38
CA VAL A 204 19.18 -1.53 11.74
C VAL A 204 19.86 -2.45 10.73
N LEU A 205 20.08 -3.73 11.06
CA LEU A 205 20.68 -4.68 10.13
C LEU A 205 19.86 -4.83 8.84
N LEU A 206 18.52 -4.83 8.94
CA LEU A 206 17.63 -4.94 7.78
C LEU A 206 17.63 -3.69 6.91
N ILE A 207 17.63 -2.50 7.52
CA ILE A 207 17.51 -1.24 6.77
C ILE A 207 18.85 -0.70 6.29
N ALA A 208 19.98 -1.14 6.87
CA ALA A 208 21.31 -0.58 6.59
C ALA A 208 21.67 -0.52 5.10
N PRO A 209 21.43 -1.56 4.28
CA PRO A 209 21.76 -1.48 2.85
C PRO A 209 20.95 -0.41 2.12
N HIS A 210 19.68 -0.26 2.46
CA HIS A 210 18.82 0.77 1.86
C HIS A 210 19.22 2.18 2.32
N VAL A 211 19.51 2.35 3.60
CA VAL A 211 19.98 3.65 4.14
C VAL A 211 21.30 4.04 3.50
N TYR A 212 22.24 3.08 3.34
CA TYR A 212 23.50 3.34 2.64
C TYR A 212 23.27 3.83 1.20
N TRP A 213 22.35 3.19 0.47
CA TRP A 213 21.95 3.62 -0.87
C TRP A 213 21.31 5.02 -0.85
N LEU A 214 20.35 5.26 0.05
CA LEU A 214 19.60 6.53 0.15
C LEU A 214 20.51 7.72 0.50
N LEU A 215 21.62 7.49 1.22
CA LEU A 215 22.59 8.53 1.57
C LEU A 215 23.55 8.87 0.41
N GLY A 216 23.41 8.24 -0.75
CA GLY A 216 24.08 8.67 -1.96
C GLY A 216 23.69 10.12 -2.32
N PRO A 217 24.63 10.92 -2.88
CA PRO A 217 24.44 12.37 -3.04
C PRO A 217 23.25 12.73 -3.96
N ASP A 218 23.04 11.96 -5.01
CA ASP A 218 21.97 12.21 -5.98
C ASP A 218 20.64 11.64 -5.52
N GLU A 219 20.65 10.46 -4.90
CA GLU A 219 19.48 9.74 -4.44
C GLU A 219 18.73 10.47 -3.32
N PHE A 220 19.46 11.02 -2.34
CA PHE A 220 18.84 11.74 -1.22
C PHE A 220 18.18 13.04 -1.66
N GLN A 221 18.83 13.81 -2.54
CA GLN A 221 18.26 15.04 -3.07
C GLN A 221 16.99 14.76 -3.87
N THR A 222 17.02 13.74 -4.73
CA THR A 222 15.88 13.36 -5.55
C THR A 222 14.73 12.82 -4.68
N PHE A 223 15.04 12.03 -3.64
CA PHE A 223 14.05 11.59 -2.66
C PHE A 223 13.34 12.77 -1.98
N LEU A 224 14.07 13.79 -1.53
CA LEU A 224 13.47 14.97 -0.90
C LEU A 224 12.53 15.70 -1.85
N THR A 225 12.96 15.94 -3.08
CA THR A 225 12.17 16.67 -4.07
C THR A 225 10.93 15.88 -4.50
N SER A 226 11.10 14.64 -4.97
CA SER A 226 9.99 13.86 -5.54
C SER A 226 9.05 13.29 -4.48
N SER A 227 9.59 12.79 -3.37
CA SER A 227 8.76 12.09 -2.37
C SER A 227 8.11 13.04 -1.36
N VAL A 228 8.71 14.17 -1.07
CA VAL A 228 8.22 15.11 -0.06
C VAL A 228 7.56 16.31 -0.72
N GLU A 229 8.27 17.06 -1.53
CA GLU A 229 7.78 18.33 -2.09
C GLU A 229 6.64 18.12 -3.10
N GLU A 230 6.85 17.32 -4.13
CA GLU A 230 5.86 17.11 -5.20
C GLU A 230 4.61 16.38 -4.72
N LYS A 231 4.76 15.32 -3.91
CA LYS A 231 3.61 14.51 -3.46
C LYS A 231 2.75 15.22 -2.44
N ILE A 232 3.36 15.99 -1.54
CA ILE A 232 2.64 16.74 -0.50
C ILE A 232 2.05 18.03 -1.09
N GLY A 233 2.57 18.50 -2.24
CA GLY A 233 2.16 19.76 -2.88
C GLY A 233 2.52 20.95 -1.99
N MET A 234 3.81 21.06 -1.65
CA MET A 234 4.30 22.22 -0.90
C MET A 234 4.23 23.44 -1.81
N GLU A 235 3.40 24.40 -1.45
CA GLU A 235 3.41 25.71 -2.09
C GLU A 235 4.31 26.67 -1.32
N ASP A 236 5.08 27.46 -2.07
CA ASP A 236 5.75 28.69 -1.58
C ASP A 236 4.70 29.79 -1.35
N SER A 237 3.64 29.48 -0.60
CA SER A 237 2.61 30.46 -0.31
C SER A 237 3.12 31.42 0.78
N GLU A 238 3.11 32.72 0.47
CA GLU A 238 3.45 33.79 1.41
C GLU A 238 2.50 33.87 2.63
N SER A 239 1.41 33.09 2.64
CA SER A 239 0.46 33.05 3.76
C SER A 239 1.09 32.35 4.97
N VAL A 240 1.35 33.12 6.03
CA VAL A 240 2.02 32.68 7.26
C VAL A 240 1.21 31.63 8.03
N PHE A 241 -0.13 31.63 7.89
CA PHE A 241 -1.01 30.74 8.63
C PHE A 241 -2.23 30.32 7.81
N SER A 242 -2.41 29.01 7.59
CA SER A 242 -3.59 28.44 6.94
C SER A 242 -4.07 27.19 7.67
N LEU A 243 -5.36 27.08 7.94
CA LEU A 243 -5.98 25.85 8.48
C LEU A 243 -6.39 24.87 7.38
N LEU A 244 -6.24 25.22 6.10
CA LEU A 244 -6.65 24.39 4.97
C LEU A 244 -6.02 22.98 4.99
N PRO A 245 -4.71 22.80 5.26
CA PRO A 245 -4.09 21.47 5.36
C PRO A 245 -4.74 20.58 6.42
N ILE A 246 -5.12 21.15 7.58
CA ILE A 246 -5.82 20.40 8.62
C ILE A 246 -7.21 19.97 8.15
N LEU A 247 -7.94 20.86 7.48
CA LEU A 247 -9.28 20.55 6.96
C LEU A 247 -9.21 19.46 5.89
N ILE A 248 -8.23 19.50 4.98
CA ILE A 248 -7.99 18.47 3.97
C ILE A 248 -7.68 17.12 4.64
N TYR A 249 -6.81 17.14 5.65
CA TYR A 249 -6.47 15.95 6.44
C TYR A 249 -7.69 15.35 7.14
N LEU A 250 -8.47 16.17 7.86
CA LEU A 250 -9.68 15.71 8.55
C LEU A 250 -10.74 15.17 7.57
N LYS A 251 -10.90 15.81 6.40
CA LYS A 251 -11.76 15.31 5.32
C LYS A 251 -11.30 13.93 4.84
N GLY A 252 -10.01 13.72 4.63
CA GLY A 252 -9.45 12.42 4.23
C GLY A 252 -9.68 11.34 5.29
N LEU A 253 -9.45 11.66 6.55
CA LEU A 253 -9.69 10.76 7.68
C LEU A 253 -11.18 10.43 7.84
N PHE A 254 -12.06 11.43 7.72
CA PHE A 254 -13.50 11.23 7.76
C PHE A 254 -13.94 10.31 6.61
N ALA A 255 -13.50 10.55 5.39
CA ALA A 255 -13.82 9.71 4.24
C ALA A 255 -13.40 8.24 4.44
N LEU A 256 -12.26 8.01 5.13
CA LEU A 256 -11.78 6.68 5.45
C LEU A 256 -12.70 5.92 6.41
N LEU A 257 -13.20 6.58 7.46
CA LEU A 257 -13.94 5.96 8.56
C LEU A 257 -15.45 6.15 8.44
N PHE A 258 -15.92 7.04 7.58
CA PHE A 258 -17.33 7.45 7.47
C PHE A 258 -18.32 6.29 7.37
N PRO A 259 -18.14 5.27 6.51
CA PRO A 259 -19.12 4.19 6.41
C PRO A 259 -19.27 3.40 7.71
N ILE A 260 -18.18 3.18 8.45
CA ILE A 260 -18.22 2.50 9.75
C ILE A 260 -18.97 3.37 10.78
N LEU A 261 -18.67 4.67 10.80
CA LEU A 261 -19.33 5.62 11.72
C LEU A 261 -20.84 5.72 11.44
N VAL A 262 -21.23 5.70 10.17
CA VAL A 262 -22.65 5.68 9.77
C VAL A 262 -23.35 4.42 10.28
N VAL A 263 -22.76 3.23 10.10
CA VAL A 263 -23.35 1.97 10.57
C VAL A 263 -23.48 1.95 12.09
N ILE A 264 -22.46 2.42 12.83
CA ILE A 264 -22.51 2.55 14.29
C ILE A 264 -23.58 3.57 14.71
N GLY A 265 -23.65 4.73 14.04
CA GLY A 265 -24.65 5.78 14.31
C GLY A 265 -26.08 5.30 14.09
N ILE A 266 -26.37 4.66 12.96
CA ILE A 266 -27.69 4.06 12.70
C ILE A 266 -28.03 3.02 13.78
N GLY A 267 -27.06 2.15 14.12
CA GLY A 267 -27.25 1.15 15.16
C GLY A 267 -27.56 1.77 16.52
N TYR A 268 -26.95 2.90 16.85
CA TYR A 268 -27.22 3.66 18.07
C TYR A 268 -28.63 4.26 18.08
N PHE A 269 -29.05 4.93 17.01
CA PHE A 269 -30.39 5.48 16.87
C PHE A 269 -31.48 4.39 16.96
N LEU A 270 -31.21 3.22 16.37
CA LEU A 270 -32.09 2.06 16.47
C LEU A 270 -32.02 1.32 17.82
N LYS A 271 -31.27 1.85 18.80
CA LYS A 271 -31.08 1.25 20.13
C LYS A 271 -30.47 -0.18 20.10
N ASN A 272 -29.81 -0.55 19.02
CA ASN A 272 -29.10 -1.82 18.84
C ASN A 272 -27.62 -1.75 19.23
N VAL A 273 -27.14 -0.53 19.44
CA VAL A 273 -25.76 -0.21 19.80
C VAL A 273 -25.74 0.64 21.06
N SER A 274 -24.82 0.36 21.95
CA SER A 274 -24.48 1.20 23.11
C SER A 274 -22.96 1.34 23.18
N PHE A 275 -22.50 2.44 23.81
CA PHE A 275 -21.08 2.67 23.98
C PHE A 275 -20.59 2.13 25.31
N ASN A 276 -19.43 1.47 25.28
CA ASN A 276 -18.71 1.08 26.48
C ASN A 276 -18.09 2.31 27.14
N ARG A 277 -17.90 2.24 28.46
CA ARG A 277 -17.07 3.23 29.16
C ARG A 277 -15.65 3.19 28.59
N LEU A 278 -15.21 4.30 28.03
CA LEU A 278 -13.87 4.43 27.45
C LEU A 278 -12.80 4.25 28.54
N LYS A 279 -11.96 3.25 28.36
CA LYS A 279 -10.74 3.07 29.16
C LYS A 279 -9.56 3.63 28.38
N ILE A 280 -8.92 4.65 28.92
CA ILE A 280 -7.71 5.23 28.31
C ILE A 280 -6.56 4.23 28.51
N ASN A 281 -6.26 3.47 27.47
CA ASN A 281 -5.16 2.52 27.41
C ASN A 281 -4.11 2.95 26.37
N TRP A 282 -2.99 2.25 26.30
CA TRP A 282 -1.91 2.56 25.35
C TRP A 282 -2.40 2.63 23.88
N PHE A 283 -3.34 1.77 23.48
CA PHE A 283 -3.84 1.72 22.11
C PHE A 283 -4.68 2.97 21.75
N MET A 284 -5.51 3.43 22.68
CA MET A 284 -6.24 4.70 22.53
C MET A 284 -5.30 5.91 22.51
N LYS A 285 -4.25 5.90 23.34
CA LYS A 285 -3.22 6.94 23.34
C LYS A 285 -2.49 6.98 21.99
N MET A 286 -2.15 5.81 21.42
CA MET A 286 -1.58 5.71 20.06
C MET A 286 -2.50 6.35 19.03
N PHE A 287 -3.82 6.10 19.10
CA PHE A 287 -4.77 6.70 18.17
C PHE A 287 -4.75 8.24 18.22
N PHE A 288 -4.91 8.83 19.39
CA PHE A 288 -4.94 10.29 19.52
C PHE A 288 -3.59 10.93 19.20
N THR A 289 -2.49 10.31 19.59
CA THR A 289 -1.15 10.80 19.24
C THR A 289 -0.90 10.68 17.74
N GLN A 290 -1.36 9.60 17.07
CA GLN A 290 -1.26 9.45 15.61
C GLN A 290 -2.06 10.54 14.87
N LEU A 291 -3.26 10.87 15.36
CA LEU A 291 -4.03 12.00 14.83
C LEU A 291 -3.27 13.32 14.94
N LEU A 292 -2.67 13.56 16.11
CA LEU A 292 -1.91 14.79 16.36
C LEU A 292 -0.64 14.85 15.50
N VAL A 293 0.15 13.78 15.44
CA VAL A 293 1.41 13.72 14.68
C VAL A 293 1.16 14.01 13.20
N LEU A 294 0.15 13.38 12.61
CA LEU A 294 -0.19 13.63 11.20
C LEU A 294 -0.79 15.02 10.98
N GLY A 295 -1.66 15.49 11.89
CA GLY A 295 -2.21 16.84 11.82
C GLY A 295 -1.11 17.92 11.86
N VAL A 296 -0.15 17.77 12.78
CA VAL A 296 1.02 18.66 12.89
C VAL A 296 1.89 18.57 11.64
N PHE A 297 2.14 17.37 11.13
CA PHE A 297 2.91 17.17 9.91
C PHE A 297 2.28 17.91 8.71
N PHE A 298 1.01 17.64 8.40
CA PHE A 298 0.34 18.31 7.27
C PHE A 298 0.22 19.82 7.45
N PHE A 299 0.08 20.29 8.70
CA PHE A 299 0.06 21.72 9.01
C PHE A 299 1.41 22.39 8.74
N ILE A 300 2.51 21.81 9.26
CA ILE A 300 3.87 22.37 9.11
C ILE A 300 4.29 22.41 7.64
N PHE A 301 4.02 21.32 6.91
CA PHE A 301 4.36 21.21 5.49
C PHE A 301 3.35 21.86 4.56
N LYS A 302 2.35 22.60 5.08
CA LYS A 302 1.32 23.32 4.30
C LYS A 302 0.70 22.47 3.18
N SER A 303 0.47 21.17 3.44
CA SER A 303 0.08 20.20 2.42
C SER A 303 -1.24 20.58 1.74
N GLN A 304 -1.22 20.71 0.43
CA GLN A 304 -2.41 20.97 -0.40
C GLN A 304 -3.15 19.70 -0.77
N LYS A 305 -2.54 18.52 -0.53
CA LYS A 305 -3.08 17.23 -0.90
C LYS A 305 -2.88 16.21 0.21
N VAL A 306 -3.95 15.53 0.62
CA VAL A 306 -3.91 14.39 1.54
C VAL A 306 -4.73 13.25 0.93
N GLU A 307 -4.04 12.22 0.44
CA GLU A 307 -4.71 11.07 -0.13
C GLU A 307 -5.10 10.06 0.95
N THR A 308 -6.32 9.54 0.87
CA THR A 308 -6.83 8.54 1.84
C THR A 308 -5.97 7.27 1.90
N ARG A 309 -5.28 6.92 0.78
CA ARG A 309 -4.34 5.78 0.75
C ARG A 309 -3.09 6.00 1.61
N TRP A 310 -2.72 7.25 1.93
CA TRP A 310 -1.61 7.51 2.84
C TRP A 310 -2.01 7.32 4.30
N LEU A 311 -3.27 7.61 4.62
CA LEU A 311 -3.84 7.46 5.96
C LEU A 311 -4.22 6.01 6.27
N LEU A 312 -4.68 5.27 5.26
CA LEU A 312 -5.21 3.91 5.42
C LEU A 312 -4.33 3.00 6.30
N PRO A 313 -3.03 2.79 6.03
CA PRO A 313 -2.22 1.85 6.83
C PRO A 313 -2.13 2.26 8.30
N LEU A 314 -2.01 3.56 8.54
CA LEU A 314 -1.83 4.11 9.87
C LEU A 314 -3.09 4.05 10.73
N PHE A 315 -4.28 4.04 10.09
CA PHE A 315 -5.56 4.04 10.78
C PHE A 315 -6.33 2.71 10.74
N ILE A 316 -5.94 1.77 9.88
CA ILE A 316 -6.63 0.47 9.76
C ILE A 316 -6.71 -0.31 11.09
N PRO A 317 -5.68 -0.35 11.98
CA PRO A 317 -5.78 -1.04 13.25
C PRO A 317 -6.83 -0.44 14.18
N PHE A 318 -7.13 0.85 14.04
CA PHE A 318 -8.09 1.55 14.88
C PHE A 318 -9.55 1.22 14.58
N VAL A 319 -9.83 0.47 13.51
CA VAL A 319 -11.13 -0.19 13.33
C VAL A 319 -11.39 -1.14 14.50
N VAL A 320 -10.35 -1.81 15.04
CA VAL A 320 -10.49 -2.62 16.27
C VAL A 320 -10.87 -1.75 17.45
N LEU A 321 -10.26 -0.56 17.60
CA LEU A 321 -10.58 0.38 18.69
C LEU A 321 -12.05 0.84 18.61
N LEU A 322 -12.54 1.19 17.42
CA LEU A 322 -13.93 1.59 17.23
C LEU A 322 -14.88 0.47 17.67
N ILE A 323 -14.61 -0.76 17.26
CA ILE A 323 -15.46 -1.91 17.63
C ILE A 323 -15.31 -2.28 19.13
N GLU A 324 -14.14 -2.10 19.74
CA GLU A 324 -13.89 -2.30 21.17
C GLU A 324 -14.73 -1.33 22.03
N THR A 325 -14.99 -0.12 21.53
CA THR A 325 -15.78 0.91 22.25
C THR A 325 -17.29 0.71 22.18
N VAL A 326 -17.75 -0.21 21.34
CA VAL A 326 -19.18 -0.39 21.03
C VAL A 326 -19.68 -1.76 21.51
N ASN A 327 -20.86 -1.80 22.11
CA ASN A 327 -21.61 -3.03 22.40
C ASN A 327 -22.78 -3.18 21.43
N PHE A 328 -22.84 -4.31 20.73
CA PHE A 328 -23.94 -4.66 19.85
C PHE A 328 -24.88 -5.67 20.54
N LYS A 329 -26.20 -5.43 20.51
CA LYS A 329 -27.19 -6.32 21.14
C LYS A 329 -27.24 -7.72 20.54
N ASN A 330 -27.02 -7.85 19.22
CA ASN A 330 -27.12 -9.12 18.47
C ASN A 330 -25.86 -9.42 17.68
N ASN A 331 -24.74 -9.62 18.37
CA ASN A 331 -23.43 -9.86 17.76
C ASN A 331 -23.43 -11.00 16.72
N SER A 332 -24.13 -12.10 17.00
CA SER A 332 -24.15 -13.26 16.09
C SER A 332 -24.85 -12.98 14.76
N LYS A 333 -25.97 -12.26 14.79
CA LYS A 333 -26.68 -11.84 13.56
C LYS A 333 -25.86 -10.84 12.76
N LEU A 334 -25.25 -9.86 13.46
CA LEU A 334 -24.38 -8.87 12.81
C LEU A 334 -23.15 -9.51 12.17
N VAL A 335 -22.55 -10.52 12.80
CA VAL A 335 -21.45 -11.29 12.20
C VAL A 335 -21.91 -11.97 10.92
N ALA A 336 -23.11 -12.61 10.91
CA ALA A 336 -23.64 -13.23 9.70
C ALA A 336 -23.88 -12.21 8.59
N VAL A 337 -24.50 -11.06 8.91
CA VAL A 337 -24.68 -9.95 7.96
C VAL A 337 -23.34 -9.42 7.47
N GLY A 338 -22.39 -9.20 8.37
CA GLY A 338 -21.04 -8.71 8.03
C GLY A 338 -20.30 -9.65 7.06
N TYR A 339 -20.44 -10.97 7.20
CA TYR A 339 -19.89 -11.92 6.23
C TYR A 339 -20.52 -11.76 4.84
N TRP A 340 -21.83 -11.64 4.76
CA TRP A 340 -22.51 -11.46 3.48
C TRP A 340 -22.18 -10.12 2.84
N VAL A 341 -22.08 -9.05 3.63
CA VAL A 341 -21.64 -7.74 3.14
C VAL A 341 -20.21 -7.83 2.61
N PHE A 342 -19.29 -8.46 3.35
CA PHE A 342 -17.90 -8.61 2.91
C PHE A 342 -17.81 -9.41 1.60
N ILE A 343 -18.51 -10.56 1.52
CA ILE A 343 -18.56 -11.37 0.30
C ILE A 343 -19.16 -10.59 -0.86
N ALA A 344 -20.26 -9.86 -0.63
CA ALA A 344 -20.89 -9.03 -1.67
C ALA A 344 -19.93 -7.93 -2.19
N VAL A 345 -19.23 -7.25 -1.29
CA VAL A 345 -18.23 -6.23 -1.68
C VAL A 345 -17.10 -6.84 -2.49
N ILE A 346 -16.55 -7.99 -2.08
CA ILE A 346 -15.55 -8.73 -2.85
C ILE A 346 -16.10 -9.16 -4.22
N ALA A 347 -17.33 -9.67 -4.26
CA ALA A 347 -17.97 -10.07 -5.52
C ALA A 347 -18.13 -8.88 -6.48
N VAL A 348 -18.56 -7.72 -5.98
CA VAL A 348 -18.67 -6.48 -6.77
C VAL A 348 -17.32 -6.08 -7.35
N GLN A 349 -16.25 -6.09 -6.54
CA GLN A 349 -14.91 -5.78 -7.03
C GLN A 349 -14.40 -6.77 -8.07
N THR A 350 -14.72 -8.06 -7.90
CA THR A 350 -14.31 -9.12 -8.83
C THR A 350 -15.06 -9.02 -10.16
N ILE A 351 -16.38 -8.74 -10.11
CA ILE A 351 -17.23 -8.69 -11.30
C ILE A 351 -17.05 -7.37 -12.06
N ARG A 352 -16.63 -6.32 -11.40
CA ARG A 352 -16.43 -4.99 -12.01
C ARG A 352 -15.50 -5.03 -13.24
N THR A 353 -14.35 -5.70 -13.14
CA THR A 353 -13.36 -5.74 -14.22
C THR A 353 -13.89 -6.44 -15.50
N PRO A 354 -14.50 -7.66 -15.44
CA PRO A 354 -15.12 -8.24 -16.63
C PRO A 354 -16.30 -7.41 -17.17
N ILE A 355 -17.09 -6.77 -16.32
CA ILE A 355 -18.18 -5.88 -16.77
C ILE A 355 -17.61 -4.67 -17.51
N GLU A 356 -16.57 -4.01 -16.98
CA GLU A 356 -15.90 -2.89 -17.67
C GLU A 356 -15.45 -3.31 -19.06
N LYS A 357 -14.92 -4.54 -19.24
CA LYS A 357 -14.49 -5.08 -20.53
C LYS A 357 -15.66 -5.34 -21.48
N VAL A 358 -16.73 -5.99 -21.01
CA VAL A 358 -17.90 -6.33 -21.84
C VAL A 358 -18.66 -5.08 -22.30
N LEU A 359 -18.77 -4.09 -21.42
CA LEU A 359 -19.46 -2.83 -21.70
C LEU A 359 -18.56 -1.78 -22.36
N ASN A 360 -17.31 -2.11 -22.69
CA ASN A 360 -16.30 -1.18 -23.22
C ASN A 360 -16.17 0.11 -22.39
N ILE A 361 -16.26 -0.01 -21.05
CA ILE A 361 -16.06 1.13 -20.16
C ILE A 361 -14.57 1.46 -20.14
N PRO A 362 -14.16 2.71 -20.44
CA PRO A 362 -12.76 3.10 -20.40
C PRO A 362 -12.14 2.86 -19.01
N SER A 363 -11.09 2.06 -18.98
CA SER A 363 -10.41 1.69 -17.71
C SER A 363 -8.93 1.41 -17.98
N SER A 364 -8.07 1.82 -17.07
CA SER A 364 -6.61 1.58 -17.16
C SER A 364 -6.25 0.09 -17.24
N VAL A 365 -7.05 -0.79 -16.64
CA VAL A 365 -6.84 -2.26 -16.71
C VAL A 365 -7.12 -2.87 -18.08
N HIS A 366 -7.73 -2.13 -18.99
CA HIS A 366 -8.06 -2.57 -20.35
C HIS A 366 -7.33 -1.78 -21.45
N PHE A 367 -6.34 -0.97 -21.06
CA PHE A 367 -5.48 -0.28 -22.00
C PHE A 367 -4.67 -1.28 -22.83
N GLY A 368 -4.65 -1.11 -24.16
CA GLY A 368 -3.94 -2.00 -25.07
C GLY A 368 -2.49 -1.56 -25.29
N PHE A 369 -1.55 -2.23 -24.65
CA PHE A 369 -0.11 -2.00 -24.87
C PHE A 369 0.48 -2.84 -26.01
N GLU A 370 -0.27 -3.83 -26.51
CA GLU A 370 0.15 -4.71 -27.61
C GLU A 370 0.57 -3.96 -28.88
N PRO A 371 -0.13 -2.89 -29.35
CA PRO A 371 0.30 -2.13 -30.53
C PRO A 371 1.68 -1.49 -30.34
N VAL A 372 1.96 -0.96 -29.13
CA VAL A 372 3.25 -0.36 -28.81
C VAL A 372 4.35 -1.42 -28.84
N ALA A 373 4.14 -2.53 -28.14
CA ALA A 373 5.09 -3.63 -28.04
C ALA A 373 5.38 -4.26 -29.42
N SER A 374 4.32 -4.49 -30.24
CA SER A 374 4.45 -5.05 -31.58
C SER A 374 5.22 -4.11 -32.52
N LYS A 375 4.94 -2.81 -32.48
CA LYS A 375 5.67 -1.82 -33.28
C LYS A 375 7.14 -1.75 -32.91
N LEU A 376 7.45 -1.77 -31.62
CA LEU A 376 8.82 -1.78 -31.11
C LEU A 376 9.58 -3.04 -31.57
N GLN A 377 8.95 -4.20 -31.47
CA GLN A 377 9.56 -5.47 -31.90
C GLN A 377 9.78 -5.52 -33.41
N GLN A 378 8.83 -5.06 -34.20
CA GLN A 378 8.94 -5.12 -35.66
C GLN A 378 9.95 -4.15 -36.26
N ASN A 379 10.02 -2.92 -35.73
CA ASN A 379 10.77 -1.83 -36.35
C ASN A 379 12.04 -1.44 -35.58
N TYR A 380 12.13 -1.80 -34.31
CA TYR A 380 13.17 -1.31 -33.41
C TYR A 380 13.74 -2.41 -32.49
N ASP A 381 13.74 -3.65 -32.92
CA ASP A 381 14.20 -4.77 -32.09
C ASP A 381 15.69 -4.68 -31.71
N GLU A 382 16.51 -4.11 -32.59
CA GLU A 382 17.97 -3.91 -32.33
C GLU A 382 18.27 -2.78 -31.34
N TYR A 383 17.27 -1.94 -31.00
CA TYR A 383 17.45 -0.77 -30.15
C TYR A 383 17.15 -1.09 -28.70
N GLN A 384 17.74 -0.32 -27.77
CA GLN A 384 17.27 -0.26 -26.38
C GLN A 384 15.96 0.56 -26.33
N TRP A 385 14.92 0.00 -25.76
CA TRP A 385 13.63 0.67 -25.66
C TRP A 385 13.55 1.52 -24.39
N VAL A 386 13.28 2.80 -24.54
CA VAL A 386 13.06 3.77 -23.46
C VAL A 386 11.62 4.29 -23.58
N LEU A 387 10.75 3.89 -22.66
CA LEU A 387 9.33 4.20 -22.66
C LEU A 387 9.05 5.51 -21.94
N PRO A 388 7.89 6.17 -22.19
CA PRO A 388 7.58 7.49 -21.63
C PRO A 388 7.55 7.55 -20.11
N ASN A 389 7.10 6.46 -19.48
CA ASN A 389 6.98 6.35 -18.02
C ASN A 389 6.96 4.88 -17.60
N VAL A 390 7.11 4.66 -16.29
CA VAL A 390 7.13 3.31 -15.68
C VAL A 390 5.86 2.49 -15.96
N THR A 391 4.72 3.12 -16.19
CA THR A 391 3.47 2.42 -16.53
C THR A 391 3.55 1.78 -17.92
N TYR A 392 4.05 2.52 -18.90
CA TYR A 392 4.31 1.98 -20.24
C TYR A 392 5.40 0.92 -20.19
N ALA A 393 6.53 1.22 -19.53
CA ALA A 393 7.66 0.31 -19.46
C ALA A 393 7.28 -1.03 -18.79
N GLY A 394 6.54 -1.00 -17.69
CA GLY A 394 6.10 -2.20 -17.00
C GLY A 394 5.11 -3.05 -17.79
N ASN A 395 4.17 -2.42 -18.51
CA ASN A 395 3.23 -3.15 -19.36
C ASN A 395 3.89 -3.72 -20.62
N VAL A 396 4.84 -3.00 -21.25
CA VAL A 396 5.63 -3.53 -22.37
C VAL A 396 6.52 -4.67 -21.88
N ARG A 397 7.13 -4.58 -20.69
CA ARG A 397 7.86 -5.68 -20.09
C ARG A 397 7.01 -6.93 -19.84
N LEU A 398 5.74 -6.76 -19.48
CA LEU A 398 4.82 -7.89 -19.33
C LEU A 398 4.66 -8.70 -20.63
N LEU A 399 4.75 -8.02 -21.79
CA LEU A 399 4.67 -8.63 -23.10
C LEU A 399 6.03 -9.15 -23.60
N HIS A 400 7.14 -8.58 -23.12
CA HIS A 400 8.52 -8.96 -23.43
C HIS A 400 9.33 -9.18 -22.14
N PRO A 401 9.04 -10.24 -21.36
CA PRO A 401 9.58 -10.44 -20.00
C PRO A 401 11.11 -10.62 -19.96
N ASP A 402 11.70 -11.12 -21.04
CA ASP A 402 13.13 -11.40 -21.15
C ASP A 402 13.95 -10.18 -21.62
N ARG A 403 13.25 -9.09 -21.99
CA ARG A 403 13.89 -7.87 -22.45
C ARG A 403 14.03 -6.84 -21.34
N ILE A 404 15.18 -6.19 -21.27
CA ILE A 404 15.38 -5.01 -20.43
C ILE A 404 14.65 -3.83 -21.08
N ILE A 405 13.71 -3.24 -20.36
CA ILE A 405 12.93 -2.09 -20.79
C ILE A 405 13.32 -0.92 -19.87
N LEU A 406 13.58 0.25 -20.43
CA LEU A 406 13.89 1.47 -19.66
C LEU A 406 12.69 2.43 -19.64
N SER A 407 12.70 3.34 -18.68
CA SER A 407 11.67 4.38 -18.53
C SER A 407 12.33 5.76 -18.45
N ALA A 408 11.78 6.72 -19.15
CA ALA A 408 12.33 8.08 -19.19
C ALA A 408 12.13 8.84 -17.85
N ASP A 409 11.15 8.43 -17.04
CA ASP A 409 10.86 9.03 -15.74
C ASP A 409 11.55 8.32 -14.54
N ASP A 410 12.34 7.25 -14.80
CA ASP A 410 13.14 6.61 -13.75
C ASP A 410 14.47 7.36 -13.56
N TYR A 411 14.52 8.28 -12.64
CA TYR A 411 15.73 9.02 -12.32
C TYR A 411 16.86 8.12 -11.75
N SER A 412 16.53 6.97 -11.21
CA SER A 412 17.52 6.01 -10.71
C SER A 412 18.30 5.29 -11.81
N LEU A 413 17.93 5.47 -13.09
CA LEU A 413 18.68 4.97 -14.25
C LEU A 413 20.07 5.60 -14.38
N THR A 414 20.23 6.87 -14.02
CA THR A 414 21.51 7.56 -14.07
C THR A 414 22.55 6.85 -13.20
N ALA A 415 22.13 6.28 -12.07
CA ALA A 415 22.96 5.48 -11.19
C ALA A 415 23.37 4.12 -11.81
N LEU A 416 22.54 3.55 -12.69
CA LEU A 416 22.86 2.28 -13.34
C LEU A 416 23.93 2.41 -14.43
N LYS A 417 24.18 3.63 -14.95
CA LYS A 417 25.16 3.91 -16.03
C LYS A 417 25.15 2.82 -17.10
N ILE A 418 23.95 2.49 -17.57
CA ILE A 418 23.79 1.52 -18.64
C ILE A 418 24.35 2.16 -19.89
N LYS A 419 25.64 1.97 -20.12
CA LYS A 419 26.30 2.39 -21.38
C LYS A 419 25.79 1.48 -22.47
N HIS A 420 25.14 2.09 -23.49
CA HIS A 420 24.74 1.27 -24.40
C HIS A 420 24.52 1.32 -25.80
N LYS A 421 23.69 0.69 -26.27
CA LYS A 421 23.17 0.44 -27.60
C LYS A 421 22.47 1.70 -28.12
N ARG A 422 22.30 1.79 -29.43
CA ARG A 422 21.39 2.78 -30.02
C ARG A 422 20.05 2.72 -29.31
N GLU A 423 19.57 3.85 -28.84
CA GLU A 423 18.32 3.94 -28.07
C GLU A 423 17.18 4.40 -29.00
N ILE A 424 15.99 3.87 -28.76
CA ILE A 424 14.75 4.43 -29.27
C ILE A 424 13.95 4.96 -28.06
N GLU A 425 13.81 6.26 -28.01
CA GLU A 425 13.06 6.95 -26.98
C GLU A 425 11.64 7.25 -27.46
N ILE A 426 10.66 6.99 -26.63
CA ILE A 426 9.25 7.21 -26.91
C ILE A 426 8.71 8.23 -25.90
N THR A 427 8.06 9.27 -26.40
CA THR A 427 7.46 10.31 -25.55
C THR A 427 6.00 10.58 -25.94
N ILE A 428 5.22 11.00 -24.96
CA ILE A 428 3.84 11.49 -25.16
C ILE A 428 3.85 12.96 -25.53
N ASN A 429 4.85 13.71 -25.05
CA ASN A 429 4.97 15.15 -25.30
C ASN A 429 6.19 15.45 -26.18
N PRO A 430 6.01 15.81 -27.48
CA PRO A 430 7.10 16.07 -28.40
C PRO A 430 7.97 17.30 -28.04
N LEU A 431 7.49 18.17 -27.14
CA LEU A 431 8.22 19.40 -26.73
C LEU A 431 9.36 19.10 -25.74
N VAL A 432 9.41 17.89 -25.15
CA VAL A 432 10.40 17.49 -24.15
C VAL A 432 11.73 17.11 -24.83
N VAL A 433 11.69 16.65 -26.07
CA VAL A 433 12.88 16.20 -26.82
C VAL A 433 13.52 17.38 -27.54
N LYS A 434 14.58 17.90 -27.00
CA LYS A 434 15.17 19.22 -27.33
C LYS A 434 15.72 19.41 -28.75
N GLN A 435 15.92 18.41 -29.61
CA GLN A 435 16.64 18.65 -30.89
C GLN A 435 16.40 17.67 -32.06
N THR A 436 15.47 16.72 -31.97
CA THR A 436 15.26 15.76 -33.06
C THR A 436 13.82 15.75 -33.55
N THR A 437 13.62 15.63 -34.87
CA THR A 437 12.29 15.35 -35.41
C THR A 437 11.88 13.92 -35.11
N ALA A 438 10.65 13.71 -34.67
CA ALA A 438 10.12 12.36 -34.51
C ALA A 438 10.25 11.58 -35.82
N ILE A 439 10.79 10.38 -35.73
CA ILE A 439 10.96 9.51 -36.90
C ILE A 439 9.72 8.69 -37.22
N ASP A 440 8.85 8.53 -36.21
CA ASP A 440 7.62 7.75 -36.32
C ASP A 440 6.62 8.18 -35.23
N SER A 441 5.34 7.78 -35.38
CA SER A 441 4.31 8.03 -34.39
C SER A 441 3.32 6.87 -34.31
N LEU A 442 2.63 6.75 -33.19
CA LEU A 442 1.59 5.75 -32.95
C LEU A 442 0.48 6.35 -32.10
N ILE A 443 -0.76 6.15 -32.51
CA ILE A 443 -1.92 6.50 -31.70
C ILE A 443 -2.33 5.28 -30.87
N VAL A 444 -2.42 5.45 -29.57
CA VAL A 444 -2.85 4.39 -28.64
C VAL A 444 -4.18 4.78 -28.04
N PHE A 445 -5.10 3.81 -27.98
CA PHE A 445 -6.45 4.00 -27.45
C PHE A 445 -6.54 3.40 -26.05
N GLY A 446 -6.96 4.21 -25.10
CA GLY A 446 -7.17 3.82 -23.73
C GLY A 446 -8.37 4.56 -23.12
N LYS A 447 -8.19 5.07 -21.91
CA LYS A 447 -9.17 5.99 -21.30
C LYS A 447 -9.27 7.29 -22.11
N ASP A 448 -8.12 7.75 -22.59
CA ASP A 448 -7.95 8.87 -23.51
C ASP A 448 -7.11 8.41 -24.71
N MET A 449 -7.14 9.14 -25.83
CA MET A 449 -6.25 8.90 -26.95
C MET A 449 -4.88 9.53 -26.64
N GLU A 450 -3.83 8.74 -26.73
CA GLU A 450 -2.46 9.22 -26.56
C GLU A 450 -1.67 9.07 -27.85
N ASN A 451 -0.97 10.11 -28.27
CA ASN A 451 -0.03 10.09 -29.38
C ASN A 451 1.37 9.78 -28.82
N LEU A 452 1.97 8.72 -29.31
CA LEU A 452 3.34 8.35 -28.99
C LEU A 452 4.25 8.75 -30.14
N TYR A 453 5.35 9.44 -29.83
CA TYR A 453 6.35 9.89 -30.77
C TYR A 453 7.66 9.14 -30.52
N PHE A 454 8.29 8.66 -31.59
CA PHE A 454 9.51 7.84 -31.55
C PHE A 454 10.71 8.66 -32.00
N TYR A 455 11.78 8.61 -31.22
CA TYR A 455 13.04 9.31 -31.46
C TYR A 455 14.21 8.34 -31.40
N LYS A 456 15.17 8.48 -32.30
CA LYS A 456 16.44 7.76 -32.26
C LYS A 456 17.48 8.64 -31.57
N ASN A 457 18.10 8.13 -30.50
CA ASN A 457 19.25 8.73 -29.82
C ASN A 457 20.54 7.99 -30.17
#